data_ffe895adae17adb62904e14ba1b177e2
#
_entry.id   ffe895adae17adb62904e14ba1b177e2
#
_cell.length_a   1.000
_cell.length_b   1.000
_cell.length_c   1.000
_cell.angle_alpha   90.00
_cell.angle_beta   90.00
_cell.angle_gamma   90.00
#
_symmetry.space_group_name_H-M   'P 1'
#
loop_
_entity.id
_entity.type
_entity.pdbx_description
1 polymer ?
#
loop_
_entity_poly.entity_id
_entity_poly.type
_entity_poly.pdbx_seq_one_letter_code
_entity_poly.pdbx_strand_id
1 'polypeptide(L)'
;MASWTKIYMLEEPKLEKPVLVQGLPGLGFVGKLTVTYLIDELKLKPFARLYSTHLTLLDGSTGVHINSNGTFFLPKLEFYAYNQKKPNIVFLTGDTQPTVYGQYEVAEYVLDFVQKYGCE
;
A
#
# COMPACT_ATOMS: atom_id res chain seq x y z
N MET A 1 -8.37 4.07 -22.37
CA MET A 1 -7.28 4.66 -21.59
C MET A 1 -6.26 3.60 -21.25
N ALA A 2 -4.98 3.91 -21.43
CA ALA A 2 -3.93 2.96 -21.06
C ALA A 2 -3.89 2.82 -19.53
N SER A 3 -3.71 1.59 -19.05
CA SER A 3 -3.52 1.35 -17.63
C SER A 3 -2.09 1.71 -17.22
N TRP A 4 -1.93 2.13 -15.98
CA TRP A 4 -0.62 2.45 -15.43
C TRP A 4 -0.59 2.15 -13.93
N THR A 5 0.61 1.85 -13.43
CA THR A 5 0.88 1.65 -12.02
C THR A 5 2.23 2.29 -11.73
N LYS A 6 2.29 3.10 -10.67
CA LYS A 6 3.53 3.79 -10.29
C LYS A 6 3.72 3.76 -8.79
N ILE A 7 4.98 3.63 -8.38
CA ILE A 7 5.38 3.71 -6.98
C ILE A 7 6.22 4.95 -6.78
N TYR A 8 5.84 5.78 -5.82
CA TYR A 8 6.55 7.01 -5.47
C TYR A 8 7.23 6.83 -4.12
N MET A 9 8.53 7.09 -4.09
CA MET A 9 9.31 7.03 -2.86
C MET A 9 9.17 8.31 -2.08
N LEU A 10 8.92 8.20 -0.78
CA LEU A 10 8.89 9.33 0.15
C LEU A 10 10.18 9.38 0.96
N GLU A 11 10.74 8.22 1.25
CA GLU A 11 11.91 8.04 2.07
C GLU A 11 12.60 6.76 1.64
N GLU A 12 13.92 6.66 1.82
CA GLU A 12 14.65 5.43 1.51
C GLU A 12 14.95 4.69 2.81
N PRO A 13 14.20 3.63 3.13
CA PRO A 13 14.43 2.89 4.37
C PRO A 13 15.63 1.95 4.26
N LYS A 14 16.26 1.68 5.38
CA LYS A 14 17.29 0.65 5.48
C LYS A 14 16.63 -0.61 6.00
N LEU A 15 16.54 -1.62 5.15
CA LEU A 15 15.88 -2.87 5.47
C LEU A 15 16.79 -4.03 5.14
N GLU A 16 16.74 -5.07 5.97
CA GLU A 16 17.54 -6.29 5.79
C GLU A 16 16.60 -7.48 5.79
N LYS A 17 16.42 -8.09 4.62
CA LYS A 17 15.55 -9.25 4.40
C LYS A 17 14.18 -9.09 5.10
N PRO A 18 13.43 -8.03 4.79
CA PRO A 18 12.17 -7.79 5.48
C PRO A 18 11.10 -8.82 5.12
N VAL A 19 10.13 -8.96 6.03
CA VAL A 19 8.92 -9.73 5.78
C VAL A 19 7.84 -8.75 5.35
N LEU A 20 7.10 -9.09 4.30
CA LEU A 20 5.97 -8.26 3.85
C LEU A 20 4.69 -8.71 4.57
N VAL A 21 4.04 -7.77 5.24
CA VAL A 21 2.75 -8.01 5.89
C VAL A 21 1.73 -7.08 5.24
N GLN A 22 0.70 -7.68 4.65
CA GLN A 22 -0.31 -6.94 3.91
C GLN A 22 -1.62 -6.89 4.68
N GLY A 23 -2.24 -5.72 4.75
CA GLY A 23 -3.57 -5.53 5.30
C GLY A 23 -4.35 -4.56 4.45
N LEU A 24 -5.11 -5.06 3.48
CA LEU A 24 -5.96 -4.27 2.61
C LEU A 24 -7.43 -4.41 3.03
N PRO A 25 -8.30 -3.46 2.63
CA PRO A 25 -9.73 -3.58 2.93
C PRO A 25 -10.30 -4.89 2.37
N GLY A 26 -11.03 -5.61 3.19
CA GLY A 26 -11.65 -6.86 2.82
C GLY A 26 -12.85 -7.11 3.70
N LEU A 27 -13.28 -8.37 3.79
CA LEU A 27 -14.42 -8.74 4.60
C LEU A 27 -14.17 -8.37 6.06
N GLY A 28 -15.01 -7.49 6.62
CA GLY A 28 -14.89 -7.03 8.00
C GLY A 28 -13.70 -6.11 8.26
N PHE A 29 -12.89 -5.79 7.25
CA PHE A 29 -11.71 -4.95 7.37
C PHE A 29 -10.66 -5.45 8.38
N VAL A 30 -10.69 -6.75 8.70
CA VAL A 30 -9.82 -7.31 9.74
C VAL A 30 -8.34 -7.10 9.43
N GLY A 31 -7.92 -7.40 8.21
CA GLY A 31 -6.50 -7.24 7.83
C GLY A 31 -6.07 -5.79 7.89
N LYS A 32 -6.87 -4.90 7.31
CA LYS A 32 -6.53 -3.47 7.31
C LYS A 32 -6.50 -2.89 8.73
N LEU A 33 -7.47 -3.23 9.56
CA LEU A 33 -7.51 -2.74 10.93
C LEU A 33 -6.31 -3.22 11.73
N THR A 34 -5.93 -4.49 11.56
CA THR A 34 -4.77 -5.05 12.27
C THR A 34 -3.48 -4.34 11.87
N VAL A 35 -3.24 -4.17 10.57
CA VAL A 35 -2.02 -3.52 10.07
C VAL A 35 -2.01 -2.04 10.47
N THR A 36 -3.15 -1.36 10.35
CA THR A 36 -3.25 0.05 10.73
C THR A 36 -2.96 0.23 12.24
N TYR A 37 -3.49 -0.67 13.06
CA TYR A 37 -3.22 -0.65 14.49
C TYR A 37 -1.72 -0.77 14.79
N LEU A 38 -1.05 -1.72 14.13
CA LEU A 38 0.39 -1.92 14.33
C LEU A 38 1.20 -0.70 13.86
N ILE A 39 0.82 -0.12 12.72
CA ILE A 39 1.48 1.09 12.20
C ILE A 39 1.36 2.24 13.22
N ASP A 40 0.17 2.44 13.78
CA ASP A 40 -0.06 3.49 14.75
C ASP A 40 0.71 3.24 16.07
N GLU A 41 0.69 2.00 16.56
CA GLU A 41 1.39 1.65 17.79
C GLU A 41 2.91 1.79 17.66
N LEU A 42 3.46 1.44 16.49
CA LEU A 42 4.88 1.54 16.22
C LEU A 42 5.29 2.94 15.72
N LYS A 43 4.33 3.84 15.54
CA LYS A 43 4.53 5.21 15.09
C LYS A 43 5.31 5.28 13.78
N LEU A 44 4.92 4.44 12.82
CA LEU A 44 5.57 4.37 11.53
C LEU A 44 5.03 5.42 10.58
N LYS A 45 5.88 5.85 9.65
CA LYS A 45 5.49 6.76 8.57
C LYS A 45 5.63 6.04 7.23
N PRO A 46 4.80 6.37 6.24
CA PRO A 46 4.93 5.73 4.94
C PRO A 46 6.24 6.12 4.28
N PHE A 47 6.91 5.14 3.67
CA PHE A 47 8.12 5.42 2.90
C PHE A 47 7.90 5.35 1.39
N ALA A 48 6.77 4.80 0.95
CA ALA A 48 6.41 4.74 -0.47
C ALA A 48 4.92 4.65 -0.62
N ARG A 49 4.42 5.11 -1.78
CA ARG A 49 3.02 5.02 -2.14
C ARG A 49 2.88 4.46 -3.54
N LEU A 50 1.89 3.60 -3.73
CA LEU A 50 1.58 3.02 -5.03
C LEU A 50 0.24 3.57 -5.51
N TYR A 51 0.23 4.12 -6.72
CA TYR A 51 -0.98 4.57 -7.42
C TYR A 51 -1.16 3.74 -8.67
N SER A 52 -2.40 3.43 -9.02
CA SER A 52 -2.68 2.63 -10.19
C SER A 52 -4.09 2.92 -10.69
N THR A 53 -4.26 2.81 -12.01
CA THR A 53 -5.59 2.85 -12.61
C THR A 53 -6.45 1.64 -12.20
N HIS A 54 -5.82 0.61 -11.63
CA HIS A 54 -6.51 -0.59 -11.16
C HIS A 54 -7.04 -0.46 -9.74
N LEU A 55 -6.78 0.65 -9.05
CA LEU A 55 -7.34 0.90 -7.72
C LEU A 55 -8.67 1.62 -7.85
N THR A 56 -9.70 1.10 -7.21
CA THR A 56 -11.05 1.66 -7.25
C THR A 56 -11.47 2.11 -5.86
N LEU A 57 -12.38 3.08 -5.81
CA LEU A 57 -12.99 3.47 -4.54
C LEU A 57 -13.86 2.33 -4.00
N LEU A 58 -14.17 2.39 -2.70
CA LEU A 58 -14.93 1.32 -2.04
C LEU A 58 -16.30 1.09 -2.66
N ASP A 59 -16.86 2.11 -3.31
CA ASP A 59 -18.15 2.00 -4.01
C ASP A 59 -18.02 1.44 -5.43
N GLY A 60 -16.81 1.03 -5.83
CA GLY A 60 -16.55 0.48 -7.16
C GLY A 60 -16.24 1.52 -8.22
N SER A 61 -16.32 2.80 -7.91
CA SER A 61 -15.98 3.85 -8.88
C SER A 61 -14.46 4.01 -8.99
N THR A 62 -14.02 4.59 -10.10
CA THR A 62 -12.61 4.86 -10.35
C THR A 62 -12.37 6.36 -10.47
N GLY A 63 -11.11 6.78 -10.25
CA GLY A 63 -10.71 8.16 -10.47
C GLY A 63 -10.54 8.94 -9.18
N VAL A 64 -10.65 10.25 -9.31
CA VAL A 64 -10.39 11.19 -8.22
C VAL A 64 -11.67 11.43 -7.43
N HIS A 65 -11.57 11.35 -6.11
CA HIS A 65 -12.63 11.75 -5.21
C HIS A 65 -12.34 13.15 -4.69
N ILE A 66 -13.32 14.05 -4.79
CA ILE A 66 -13.17 15.43 -4.31
C ILE A 66 -13.88 15.55 -2.96
N ASN A 67 -13.12 15.92 -1.94
CA ASN A 67 -13.67 16.13 -0.61
C ASN A 67 -14.46 17.44 -0.53
N SER A 68 -15.31 17.56 0.48
CA SER A 68 -16.16 18.74 0.66
C SER A 68 -15.34 20.03 0.90
N ASN A 69 -14.09 19.90 1.34
CA ASN A 69 -13.20 21.05 1.54
C ASN A 69 -12.39 21.42 0.29
N GLY A 70 -12.69 20.78 -0.86
CA GLY A 70 -12.01 21.08 -2.12
C GLY A 70 -10.71 20.32 -2.35
N THR A 71 -10.30 19.44 -1.44
CA THR A 71 -9.11 18.62 -1.66
C THR A 71 -9.44 17.39 -2.48
N PHE A 72 -8.41 16.85 -3.18
CA PHE A 72 -8.56 15.66 -3.99
C PHE A 72 -8.11 14.43 -3.23
N PHE A 73 -8.78 13.30 -3.52
CA PHE A 73 -8.42 12.00 -2.95
C PHE A 73 -8.24 11.00 -4.09
N LEU A 74 -7.04 10.40 -4.15
CA LEU A 74 -6.73 9.31 -5.08
C LEU A 74 -6.55 8.04 -4.27
N PRO A 75 -7.24 6.94 -4.65
CA PRO A 75 -7.00 5.65 -3.99
C PRO A 75 -5.52 5.27 -4.12
N LYS A 76 -4.93 4.80 -3.03
CA LYS A 76 -3.52 4.45 -3.02
C LYS A 76 -3.24 3.30 -2.07
N LEU A 77 -2.12 2.63 -2.30
CA LEU A 77 -1.53 1.72 -1.33
C LEU A 77 -0.31 2.42 -0.72
N GLU A 78 -0.04 2.14 0.55
CA GLU A 78 1.09 2.74 1.25
C GLU A 78 1.96 1.67 1.87
N PHE A 79 3.27 1.90 1.81
CA PHE A 79 4.27 1.01 2.39
C PHE A 79 4.89 1.68 3.61
N TYR A 80 4.95 0.93 4.71
CA TYR A 80 5.56 1.38 5.97
C TYR A 80 6.68 0.42 6.33
N ALA A 81 7.78 0.94 6.87
CA ALA A 81 8.94 0.13 7.22
C ALA A 81 9.16 0.10 8.72
N TYR A 82 9.33 -1.10 9.26
CA TYR A 82 9.76 -1.31 10.63
C TYR A 82 11.13 -1.96 10.62
N ASN A 83 12.15 -1.20 11.03
CA ASN A 83 13.54 -1.64 10.96
C ASN A 83 14.30 -1.50 12.28
N GLN A 84 13.62 -1.29 13.39
CA GLN A 84 14.25 -1.12 14.69
C GLN A 84 14.69 -2.44 15.31
N LYS A 85 14.05 -3.53 14.93
CA LYS A 85 14.38 -4.88 15.41
C LYS A 85 14.24 -5.86 14.26
N LYS A 86 14.85 -7.03 14.42
CA LYS A 86 14.67 -8.12 13.46
C LYS A 86 13.56 -9.04 13.92
N PRO A 87 12.75 -9.58 13.00
CA PRO A 87 12.83 -9.32 11.57
C PRO A 87 12.37 -7.91 11.22
N ASN A 88 12.99 -7.32 10.19
CA ASN A 88 12.46 -6.10 9.63
C ASN A 88 11.13 -6.40 8.92
N ILE A 89 10.22 -5.47 8.94
CA ILE A 89 8.88 -5.68 8.38
C ILE A 89 8.52 -4.52 7.47
N VAL A 90 7.96 -4.85 6.30
CA VAL A 90 7.31 -3.89 5.43
C VAL A 90 5.80 -4.12 5.56
N PHE A 91 5.09 -3.11 6.03
CA PHE A 91 3.62 -3.18 6.10
C PHE A 91 3.05 -2.53 4.85
N LEU A 92 2.13 -3.23 4.20
CA LEU A 92 1.39 -2.71 3.05
C LEU A 92 -0.07 -2.58 3.45
N THR A 93 -0.59 -1.37 3.34
CA THR A 93 -2.00 -1.10 3.56
C THR A 93 -2.48 -0.11 2.51
N GLY A 94 -3.78 0.10 2.44
CA GLY A 94 -4.31 1.03 1.46
C GLY A 94 -5.79 1.31 1.65
N ASP A 95 -6.28 2.19 0.78
CA ASP A 95 -7.68 2.65 0.84
C ASP A 95 -8.63 1.65 0.21
N THR A 96 -8.12 0.75 -0.63
CA THR A 96 -8.96 -0.14 -1.43
C THR A 96 -8.16 -1.34 -1.90
N GLN A 97 -8.85 -2.24 -2.58
CA GLN A 97 -8.26 -3.41 -3.25
C GLN A 97 -8.12 -3.13 -4.74
N PRO A 98 -7.12 -3.73 -5.42
CA PRO A 98 -7.09 -3.67 -6.88
C PRO A 98 -8.32 -4.36 -7.50
N THR A 99 -8.66 -3.93 -8.71
CA THR A 99 -9.73 -4.58 -9.45
C THR A 99 -9.35 -6.02 -9.79
N VAL A 100 -10.35 -6.85 -10.10
CA VAL A 100 -10.12 -8.24 -10.49
C VAL A 100 -9.17 -8.33 -11.69
N TYR A 101 -9.31 -7.41 -12.66
CA TYR A 101 -8.50 -7.41 -13.87
C TYR A 101 -7.10 -6.86 -13.64
N GLY A 102 -6.90 -6.02 -12.64
CA GLY A 102 -5.62 -5.36 -12.39
C GLY A 102 -4.81 -5.94 -11.24
N GLN A 103 -5.36 -6.90 -10.51
CA GLN A 103 -4.70 -7.41 -9.30
C GLN A 103 -3.32 -8.02 -9.57
N TYR A 104 -3.16 -8.67 -10.72
CA TYR A 104 -1.87 -9.29 -11.05
C TYR A 104 -0.81 -8.25 -11.37
N GLU A 105 -1.17 -7.20 -12.10
CA GLU A 105 -0.23 -6.10 -12.39
C GLU A 105 0.20 -5.41 -11.10
N VAL A 106 -0.74 -5.09 -10.23
CA VAL A 106 -0.43 -4.43 -8.95
C VAL A 106 0.44 -5.34 -8.09
N ALA A 107 0.10 -6.64 -8.02
CA ALA A 107 0.89 -7.60 -7.26
C ALA A 107 2.33 -7.71 -7.78
N GLU A 108 2.54 -7.71 -9.10
CA GLU A 108 3.88 -7.74 -9.67
C GLU A 108 4.70 -6.51 -9.27
N TYR A 109 4.09 -5.33 -9.34
CA TYR A 109 4.78 -4.09 -8.91
C TYR A 109 5.14 -4.13 -7.44
N VAL A 110 4.24 -4.63 -6.59
CA VAL A 110 4.51 -4.75 -5.16
C VAL A 110 5.66 -5.72 -4.91
N LEU A 111 5.62 -6.90 -5.53
CA LEU A 111 6.64 -7.92 -5.33
C LEU A 111 8.00 -7.45 -5.84
N ASP A 112 8.05 -6.85 -7.03
CA ASP A 112 9.31 -6.32 -7.56
C ASP A 112 9.88 -5.24 -6.66
N PHE A 113 9.03 -4.39 -6.12
CA PHE A 113 9.44 -3.31 -5.25
C PHE A 113 10.05 -3.86 -3.95
N VAL A 114 9.37 -4.78 -3.27
CA VAL A 114 9.87 -5.30 -1.99
C VAL A 114 11.08 -6.22 -2.17
N GLN A 115 11.22 -6.87 -3.33
CA GLN A 115 12.39 -7.70 -3.60
C GLN A 115 13.69 -6.89 -3.64
N LYS A 116 13.62 -5.60 -3.96
CA LYS A 116 14.79 -4.73 -3.93
C LYS A 116 15.40 -4.65 -2.52
N TYR A 117 14.61 -4.89 -1.50
CA TYR A 117 15.05 -4.85 -0.11
C TYR A 117 15.38 -6.24 0.43
N GLY A 118 15.34 -7.27 -0.42
CA GLY A 118 15.64 -8.64 -0.02
C GLY A 118 14.48 -9.35 0.65
N CYS A 119 13.25 -8.92 0.40
CA CYS A 119 12.05 -9.55 0.96
C CYS A 119 11.90 -10.97 0.38
N GLU A 120 11.63 -11.92 1.26
CA GLU A 120 11.41 -13.32 0.88
C GLU A 120 9.95 -13.72 1.00
#